data_dc58dbc588995cd2b1f17132625b2bd7
#
_entry.id   dc58dbc588995cd2b1f17132625b2bd7
#
_cell.length_a   1.000
_cell.length_b   1.000
_cell.length_c   1.000
_cell.angle_alpha   90.00
_cell.angle_beta   90.00
_cell.angle_gamma   90.00
#
_symmetry.space_group_name_H-M   'P 1'
#
loop_
_entity.id
_entity.type
_entity.pdbx_description
1 polymer ?
#
loop_
_entity_poly.entity_id
_entity_poly.type
_entity_poly.pdbx_seq_one_letter_code
_entity_poly.pdbx_strand_id
1 'polypeptide(L)'
;MKRIFTQFTMVMMTLVMAMTMTSCDEDVDQAYDLNGTWDGWIRTTRMSDRFNDYTEDWETTIIFEQDGDFSRGGYGIEYDYSPRGNRYVNEFEWQVRNGRIFIYYDDGTDIVIDRYSQTSNRFSGIFCDARTFEDVASFQLIKTDDNRYWAKTRSANLTPADSIKGPRL
;
A
#
# COMPACT_ATOMS: atom_id res chain seq x y z
N MET A 1 30.17 38.09 -23.02
CA MET A 1 29.61 37.65 -21.74
C MET A 1 28.11 37.28 -21.77
N LYS A 2 27.23 38.04 -22.45
CA LYS A 2 25.78 37.71 -22.52
C LYS A 2 25.44 36.35 -23.15
N ARG A 3 26.18 35.91 -24.20
CA ARG A 3 25.89 34.64 -24.90
C ARG A 3 26.24 33.39 -24.08
N ILE A 4 27.27 33.45 -23.24
CA ILE A 4 27.68 32.33 -22.35
C ILE A 4 26.66 32.13 -21.22
N PHE A 5 26.12 33.23 -20.70
CA PHE A 5 25.11 33.20 -19.66
C PHE A 5 23.80 32.57 -20.14
N THR A 6 23.36 32.89 -21.35
CA THR A 6 22.14 32.32 -21.95
C THR A 6 22.30 30.81 -22.23
N GLN A 7 23.48 30.37 -22.68
CA GLN A 7 23.73 28.92 -22.89
C GLN A 7 23.76 28.14 -21.58
N PHE A 8 24.36 28.72 -20.52
CA PHE A 8 24.42 28.10 -19.21
C PHE A 8 23.02 27.96 -18.59
N THR A 9 22.17 28.98 -18.74
CA THR A 9 20.78 28.94 -18.24
C THR A 9 19.94 27.92 -19.00
N MET A 10 20.13 27.76 -20.31
CA MET A 10 19.42 26.76 -21.11
C MET A 10 19.83 25.32 -20.74
N VAL A 11 21.11 25.07 -20.51
CA VAL A 11 21.60 23.74 -20.06
C VAL A 11 21.12 23.41 -18.67
N MET A 12 21.10 24.38 -17.76
CA MET A 12 20.54 24.17 -16.39
C MET A 12 19.03 23.87 -16.43
N MET A 13 18.29 24.55 -17.30
CA MET A 13 16.84 24.37 -17.40
C MET A 13 16.47 23.00 -17.99
N THR A 14 17.27 22.50 -18.98
CA THR A 14 17.09 21.15 -19.52
C THR A 14 17.49 20.05 -18.53
N LEU A 15 18.50 20.28 -17.70
CA LEU A 15 18.91 19.32 -16.66
C LEU A 15 17.85 19.17 -15.57
N VAL A 16 17.21 20.26 -15.15
CA VAL A 16 16.13 20.27 -14.16
C VAL A 16 14.88 19.55 -14.70
N MET A 17 14.54 19.74 -16.00
CA MET A 17 13.41 19.02 -16.60
C MET A 17 13.66 17.52 -16.76
N ALA A 18 14.90 17.08 -16.95
CA ALA A 18 15.22 15.66 -17.07
C ALA A 18 15.07 14.90 -15.72
N MET A 19 15.30 15.58 -14.59
CA MET A 19 15.14 14.95 -13.26
C MET A 19 13.68 14.78 -12.81
N THR A 20 12.74 15.47 -13.42
CA THR A 20 11.32 15.38 -13.03
C THR A 20 10.56 14.25 -13.74
N MET A 21 11.12 13.65 -14.77
CA MET A 21 10.45 12.61 -15.55
C MET A 21 10.68 11.18 -15.02
N THR A 22 11.73 10.93 -14.23
CA THR A 22 12.08 9.59 -13.77
C THR A 22 11.19 9.09 -12.61
N SER A 23 10.67 9.97 -11.77
CA SER A 23 9.82 9.59 -10.63
C SER A 23 8.45 9.01 -11.02
N CYS A 24 8.00 9.25 -12.26
CA CYS A 24 6.68 8.81 -12.71
C CYS A 24 6.68 7.33 -13.13
N ASP A 25 7.80 6.85 -13.66
CA ASP A 25 7.95 5.46 -14.10
C ASP A 25 8.20 4.54 -12.90
N GLU A 26 8.98 4.97 -11.91
CA GLU A 26 9.25 4.21 -10.69
C GLU A 26 7.99 3.90 -9.86
N ASP A 27 7.05 4.86 -9.75
CA ASP A 27 5.79 4.65 -9.04
C ASP A 27 4.87 3.64 -9.76
N VAL A 28 4.91 3.60 -11.11
CA VAL A 28 4.18 2.62 -11.92
C VAL A 28 4.79 1.23 -11.77
N ASP A 29 6.12 1.11 -11.86
CA ASP A 29 6.83 -0.14 -11.68
C ASP A 29 6.57 -0.71 -10.28
N GLN A 30 6.59 0.14 -9.27
CA GLN A 30 6.27 -0.26 -7.91
C GLN A 30 4.81 -0.71 -7.76
N ALA A 31 3.86 -0.02 -8.39
CA ALA A 31 2.46 -0.42 -8.40
C ALA A 31 2.27 -1.79 -9.09
N TYR A 32 3.01 -2.02 -10.17
CA TYR A 32 3.02 -3.31 -10.85
C TYR A 32 3.55 -4.44 -9.97
N ASP A 33 4.63 -4.19 -9.23
CA ASP A 33 5.21 -5.16 -8.31
C ASP A 33 4.31 -5.47 -7.10
N LEU A 34 3.51 -4.48 -6.65
CA LEU A 34 2.53 -4.68 -5.59
C LEU A 34 1.34 -5.52 -6.04
N ASN A 35 0.94 -5.43 -7.31
CA ASN A 35 -0.22 -6.12 -7.84
C ASN A 35 -0.13 -7.63 -7.54
N GLY A 36 -1.17 -8.19 -6.88
CA GLY A 36 -1.21 -9.59 -6.50
C GLY A 36 -1.78 -9.85 -5.11
N THR A 37 -1.72 -11.12 -4.69
CA THR A 37 -2.15 -11.58 -3.38
C THR A 37 -0.94 -11.78 -2.47
N TRP A 38 -1.03 -11.23 -1.29
CA TRP A 38 0.01 -11.23 -0.28
C TRP A 38 -0.51 -11.81 1.02
N ASP A 39 0.10 -12.89 1.51
CA ASP A 39 -0.27 -13.56 2.75
C ASP A 39 0.81 -13.38 3.82
N GLY A 40 0.40 -13.22 5.05
CA GLY A 40 1.34 -13.11 6.17
C GLY A 40 0.72 -12.60 7.45
N TRP A 41 1.36 -11.64 8.09
CA TRP A 41 0.91 -11.14 9.38
C TRP A 41 1.06 -9.63 9.51
N ILE A 42 0.13 -9.06 10.25
CA ILE A 42 0.19 -7.70 10.77
C ILE A 42 0.37 -7.79 12.28
N ARG A 43 1.35 -7.06 12.80
CA ARG A 43 1.58 -6.90 14.23
C ARG A 43 1.17 -5.52 14.65
N THR A 44 0.07 -5.41 15.39
CA THR A 44 -0.42 -4.15 15.95
C THR A 44 0.11 -3.93 17.34
N THR A 45 0.45 -2.69 17.68
CA THR A 45 0.70 -2.29 19.06
C THR A 45 -0.55 -1.58 19.56
N ARG A 46 -1.30 -2.22 20.44
CA ARG A 46 -2.47 -1.62 21.05
C ARG A 46 -2.08 -0.94 22.35
N MET A 47 -2.23 0.37 22.39
CA MET A 47 -2.20 1.07 23.67
C MET A 47 -3.50 0.75 24.42
N SER A 48 -3.42 -0.13 25.38
CA SER A 48 -4.53 -0.45 26.26
C SER A 48 -4.34 0.26 27.60
N ASP A 49 -5.46 0.72 28.15
CA ASP A 49 -5.66 1.27 29.50
C ASP A 49 -4.47 1.21 30.47
N ARG A 50 -3.89 2.38 30.70
CA ARG A 50 -3.08 2.82 31.85
C ARG A 50 -1.84 2.00 32.26
N PHE A 51 -1.68 0.72 31.90
CA PHE A 51 -0.61 -0.11 32.50
C PHE A 51 0.10 -1.12 31.59
N ASN A 52 -0.38 -1.46 30.39
CA ASN A 52 0.30 -2.42 29.52
C ASN A 52 0.04 -2.15 28.05
N ASP A 53 1.11 -1.90 27.31
CA ASP A 53 1.13 -2.04 25.85
C ASP A 53 1.17 -3.53 25.53
N TYR A 54 0.18 -4.00 24.78
CA TYR A 54 0.23 -5.38 24.27
C TYR A 54 0.22 -5.39 22.76
N THR A 55 0.95 -6.32 22.21
CA THR A 55 1.07 -6.53 20.76
C THR A 55 0.18 -7.70 20.38
N GLU A 56 -0.64 -7.52 19.36
CA GLU A 56 -1.42 -8.60 18.74
C GLU A 56 -0.89 -8.91 17.36
N ASP A 57 -0.72 -10.20 17.07
CA ASP A 57 -0.38 -10.70 15.75
C ASP A 57 -1.65 -11.16 15.03
N TRP A 58 -1.89 -10.63 13.85
CA TRP A 58 -3.03 -10.93 13.00
C TRP A 58 -2.54 -11.64 11.75
N GLU A 59 -3.09 -12.80 11.43
CA GLU A 59 -2.90 -13.40 10.12
C GLU A 59 -3.67 -12.58 9.10
N THR A 60 -3.04 -12.19 7.99
CA THR A 60 -3.65 -11.33 7.00
C THR A 60 -3.40 -11.81 5.58
N THR A 61 -4.37 -11.58 4.71
CA THR A 61 -4.26 -11.66 3.26
C THR A 61 -4.62 -10.31 2.67
N ILE A 62 -3.70 -9.68 1.96
CA ILE A 62 -3.93 -8.41 1.27
C ILE A 62 -3.87 -8.65 -0.23
N ILE A 63 -4.92 -8.23 -0.93
CA ILE A 63 -5.02 -8.31 -2.38
C ILE A 63 -4.93 -6.89 -2.94
N PHE A 64 -3.89 -6.63 -3.75
CA PHE A 64 -3.77 -5.39 -4.51
C PHE A 64 -4.15 -5.65 -5.97
N GLU A 65 -5.11 -4.92 -6.50
CA GLU A 65 -5.50 -4.95 -7.90
C GLU A 65 -5.15 -3.60 -8.54
N GLN A 66 -4.21 -3.59 -9.47
CA GLN A 66 -3.82 -2.40 -10.21
C GLN A 66 -4.90 -2.04 -11.25
N ASP A 67 -5.25 -0.76 -11.36
CA ASP A 67 -6.23 -0.25 -12.33
C ASP A 67 -5.60 -0.03 -13.72
N GLY A 68 -5.15 -1.14 -14.33
CA GLY A 68 -4.45 -1.17 -15.61
C GLY A 68 -2.94 -1.04 -15.51
N ASP A 69 -2.24 -1.52 -16.54
CA ASP A 69 -0.78 -1.74 -16.56
C ASP A 69 0.07 -0.48 -16.30
N PHE A 70 -0.47 0.70 -16.51
CA PHE A 70 0.21 1.99 -16.33
C PHE A 70 -0.35 2.82 -15.18
N SER A 71 -1.25 2.25 -14.37
CA SER A 71 -1.77 2.92 -13.18
C SER A 71 -0.76 2.87 -12.04
N ARG A 72 -0.71 3.91 -11.24
CA ARG A 72 0.06 3.96 -10.00
C ARG A 72 -0.72 3.48 -8.78
N GLY A 73 -1.90 2.88 -8.97
CA GLY A 73 -2.78 2.44 -7.91
C GLY A 73 -3.96 1.65 -8.45
N GLY A 74 -4.91 1.40 -7.57
CA GLY A 74 -6.09 0.62 -7.87
C GLY A 74 -6.93 0.35 -6.63
N TYR A 75 -7.54 -0.83 -6.60
CA TYR A 75 -8.39 -1.29 -5.51
C TYR A 75 -7.75 -2.45 -4.78
N GLY A 76 -8.20 -2.72 -3.57
CA GLY A 76 -7.71 -3.86 -2.83
C GLY A 76 -8.73 -4.34 -1.79
N ILE A 77 -8.44 -5.53 -1.27
CA ILE A 77 -9.22 -6.16 -0.20
C ILE A 77 -8.22 -6.74 0.79
N GLU A 78 -8.47 -6.50 2.07
CA GLU A 78 -7.73 -7.06 3.18
C GLU A 78 -8.62 -8.01 3.99
N TYR A 79 -8.10 -9.19 4.27
CA TYR A 79 -8.73 -10.20 5.11
C TYR A 79 -7.87 -10.42 6.34
N ASP A 80 -8.36 -10.05 7.51
CA ASP A 80 -7.65 -10.24 8.77
C ASP A 80 -8.30 -11.31 9.62
N TYR A 81 -7.46 -12.13 10.23
CA TYR A 81 -7.88 -13.15 11.16
C TYR A 81 -7.28 -12.85 12.54
N SER A 82 -8.16 -12.57 13.49
CA SER A 82 -7.71 -12.33 14.86
C SER A 82 -7.17 -13.61 15.51
N PRO A 83 -6.35 -13.50 16.56
CA PRO A 83 -5.92 -14.66 17.35
C PRO A 83 -7.08 -15.48 17.93
N ARG A 84 -8.29 -14.91 17.99
CA ARG A 84 -9.52 -15.57 18.45
C ARG A 84 -10.33 -16.21 17.32
N GLY A 85 -9.84 -16.17 16.07
CA GLY A 85 -10.47 -16.76 14.89
C GLY A 85 -11.58 -15.93 14.27
N ASN A 86 -11.76 -14.66 14.67
CA ASN A 86 -12.69 -13.76 13.97
C ASN A 86 -12.07 -13.29 12.67
N ARG A 87 -12.85 -13.29 11.59
CA ARG A 87 -12.46 -12.77 10.28
C ARG A 87 -13.02 -11.37 10.10
N TYR A 88 -12.18 -10.49 9.58
CA TYR A 88 -12.53 -9.12 9.20
C TYR A 88 -12.21 -8.91 7.73
N VAL A 89 -12.97 -8.07 7.07
CA VAL A 89 -12.78 -7.75 5.64
C VAL A 89 -12.86 -6.25 5.48
N ASN A 90 -11.81 -5.67 4.88
CA ASN A 90 -11.73 -4.26 4.61
C ASN A 90 -11.48 -4.07 3.10
N GLU A 91 -12.26 -3.23 2.44
CA GLU A 91 -12.02 -2.79 1.08
C GLU A 91 -11.27 -1.45 1.12
N PHE A 92 -10.40 -1.23 0.13
CA PHE A 92 -9.62 -0.02 0.07
C PHE A 92 -9.28 0.39 -1.36
N GLU A 93 -9.02 1.67 -1.56
CA GLU A 93 -8.28 2.20 -2.70
C GLU A 93 -6.82 2.39 -2.30
N TRP A 94 -5.90 2.26 -3.27
CA TRP A 94 -4.49 2.47 -3.00
C TRP A 94 -3.79 3.22 -4.12
N GLN A 95 -2.70 3.91 -3.79
CA GLN A 95 -1.89 4.62 -4.76
C GLN A 95 -0.43 4.73 -4.32
N VAL A 96 0.48 4.54 -5.27
CA VAL A 96 1.91 4.86 -5.11
C VAL A 96 2.15 6.31 -5.52
N ARG A 97 2.83 7.06 -4.66
CA ARG A 97 3.26 8.45 -4.93
C ARG A 97 4.62 8.71 -4.31
N ASN A 98 5.61 9.03 -5.16
CA ASN A 98 6.98 9.34 -4.73
C ASN A 98 7.57 8.22 -3.84
N GLY A 99 7.40 6.95 -4.25
CA GLY A 99 7.88 5.80 -3.53
C GLY A 99 7.16 5.49 -2.21
N ARG A 100 6.01 6.12 -1.95
CA ARG A 100 5.15 5.81 -0.79
C ARG A 100 3.87 5.17 -1.26
N ILE A 101 3.35 4.23 -0.49
CA ILE A 101 2.08 3.56 -0.75
C ILE A 101 1.04 4.15 0.18
N PHE A 102 -0.01 4.72 -0.38
CA PHE A 102 -1.17 5.24 0.35
C PHE A 102 -2.31 4.27 0.22
N ILE A 103 -2.98 3.95 1.32
CA ILE A 103 -4.13 3.06 1.40
C ILE A 103 -5.28 3.85 2.03
N TYR A 104 -6.42 3.86 1.36
CA TYR A 104 -7.62 4.58 1.75
C TYR A 104 -8.74 3.57 1.98
N TYR A 105 -9.03 3.26 3.23
CA TYR A 105 -10.10 2.32 3.57
C TYR A 105 -11.47 2.97 3.49
N ASP A 106 -12.49 2.18 3.14
CA ASP A 106 -13.88 2.63 3.00
C ASP A 106 -14.48 3.21 4.29
N ASP A 107 -13.92 2.87 5.44
CA ASP A 107 -14.33 3.41 6.76
C ASP A 107 -13.77 4.80 7.07
N GLY A 108 -12.95 5.34 6.17
CA GLY A 108 -12.30 6.65 6.28
C GLY A 108 -10.96 6.61 7.04
N THR A 109 -10.40 5.43 7.28
CA THR A 109 -9.04 5.26 7.77
C THR A 109 -8.06 5.42 6.60
N ASP A 110 -7.06 6.28 6.76
CA ASP A 110 -6.01 6.51 5.77
C ASP A 110 -4.67 6.04 6.34
N ILE A 111 -3.99 5.17 5.61
CA ILE A 111 -2.69 4.61 5.98
C ILE A 111 -1.65 4.99 4.92
N VAL A 112 -0.42 5.22 5.36
CA VAL A 112 0.75 5.36 4.49
C VAL A 112 1.82 4.34 4.87
N ILE A 113 2.43 3.74 3.86
CA ILE A 113 3.61 2.89 4.02
C ILE A 113 4.78 3.65 3.39
N ASP A 114 5.67 4.21 4.19
CA ASP A 114 6.84 4.98 3.74
C ASP A 114 8.18 4.30 4.06
N ARG A 115 8.16 3.32 4.97
CA ARG A 115 9.31 2.53 5.40
C ARG A 115 9.04 1.05 5.14
N TYR A 116 9.50 0.55 4.01
CA TYR A 116 9.26 -0.83 3.61
C TYR A 116 10.42 -1.39 2.80
N SER A 117 10.42 -2.70 2.68
CA SER A 117 11.25 -3.47 1.77
C SER A 117 10.35 -4.36 0.92
N GLN A 118 10.47 -4.25 -0.38
CA GLN A 118 9.73 -5.03 -1.35
C GLN A 118 10.67 -5.76 -2.30
N THR A 119 10.38 -7.01 -2.56
CA THR A 119 10.99 -7.86 -3.59
C THR A 119 9.86 -8.52 -4.36
N SER A 120 10.19 -9.31 -5.37
CA SER A 120 9.19 -10.03 -6.18
C SER A 120 8.26 -10.95 -5.38
N ASN A 121 8.69 -11.41 -4.19
CA ASN A 121 7.92 -12.36 -3.38
C ASN A 121 7.84 -12.02 -1.89
N ARG A 122 8.40 -10.90 -1.44
CA ARG A 122 8.36 -10.47 -0.04
C ARG A 122 8.06 -8.98 0.02
N PHE A 123 7.18 -8.63 0.94
CA PHE A 123 6.81 -7.25 1.24
C PHE A 123 6.71 -7.09 2.75
N SER A 124 7.51 -6.23 3.33
CA SER A 124 7.52 -5.96 4.76
C SER A 124 7.71 -4.48 5.04
N GLY A 125 7.12 -3.99 6.11
CA GLY A 125 7.20 -2.57 6.42
C GLY A 125 6.39 -2.19 7.64
N ILE A 126 6.06 -0.91 7.69
CA ILE A 126 5.29 -0.30 8.77
C ILE A 126 4.12 0.45 8.17
N PHE A 127 2.92 0.18 8.68
CA PHE A 127 1.75 0.99 8.47
C PHE A 127 1.82 2.21 9.40
N CYS A 128 1.67 3.39 8.83
CA CYS A 128 1.62 4.63 9.58
C CYS A 128 0.27 5.32 9.33
N ASP A 129 -0.25 6.02 10.32
CA ASP A 129 -1.38 6.94 10.12
C ASP A 129 -1.00 8.00 9.08
N ALA A 130 -1.80 8.20 8.03
CA ALA A 130 -1.46 9.09 6.93
C ALA A 130 -1.45 10.58 7.30
N ARG A 131 -2.00 10.96 8.45
CA ARG A 131 -2.07 12.35 8.93
C ARG A 131 -0.95 12.68 9.91
N THR A 132 -0.65 11.74 10.83
CA THR A 132 0.34 11.97 11.89
C THR A 132 1.69 11.35 11.58
N PHE A 133 1.76 10.37 10.66
CA PHE A 133 2.92 9.54 10.35
C PHE A 133 3.40 8.70 11.54
N GLU A 134 2.53 8.51 12.54
CA GLU A 134 2.82 7.63 13.66
C GLU A 134 2.68 6.16 13.25
N ASP A 135 3.55 5.32 13.81
CA ASP A 135 3.56 3.89 13.56
C ASP A 135 2.32 3.23 14.17
N VAL A 136 1.54 2.55 13.35
CA VAL A 136 0.30 1.86 13.74
C VAL A 136 0.52 0.37 13.88
N ALA A 137 1.18 -0.23 12.90
CA ALA A 137 1.46 -1.67 12.87
C ALA A 137 2.69 -1.96 11.99
N SER A 138 3.34 -3.09 12.23
CA SER A 138 4.33 -3.65 11.30
C SER A 138 3.73 -4.85 10.58
N PHE A 139 4.23 -5.13 9.37
CA PHE A 139 3.75 -6.27 8.57
C PHE A 139 4.89 -7.03 7.91
N GLN A 140 4.64 -8.32 7.64
CA GLN A 140 5.51 -9.18 6.85
C GLN A 140 4.63 -10.09 5.99
N LEU A 141 4.75 -9.95 4.68
CA LEU A 141 3.92 -10.62 3.70
C LEU A 141 4.77 -11.37 2.67
N ILE A 142 4.23 -12.44 2.14
CA ILE A 142 4.79 -13.24 1.04
C ILE A 142 3.77 -13.25 -0.09
N LYS A 143 4.23 -13.02 -1.31
CA LYS A 143 3.39 -13.05 -2.50
C LYS A 143 3.00 -14.49 -2.82
N THR A 144 1.71 -14.74 -2.92
CA THR A 144 1.15 -16.07 -3.18
C THR A 144 0.49 -16.20 -4.55
N ASP A 145 0.05 -15.07 -5.14
CA ASP A 145 -0.50 -15.03 -6.50
C ASP A 145 -0.24 -13.66 -7.15
N ASP A 146 0.01 -13.67 -8.47
CA ASP A 146 0.23 -12.46 -9.28
C ASP A 146 -1.07 -11.81 -9.80
N ASN A 147 -2.24 -12.25 -9.36
CA ASN A 147 -3.59 -11.71 -9.69
C ASN A 147 -3.91 -11.49 -11.18
N ARG A 148 -3.09 -11.97 -12.11
CA ARG A 148 -3.32 -11.78 -13.55
C ARG A 148 -4.62 -12.42 -14.06
N TYR A 149 -5.30 -13.20 -13.23
CA TYR A 149 -6.51 -13.96 -13.58
C TYR A 149 -7.79 -13.47 -12.90
N TRP A 150 -7.71 -12.64 -11.84
CA TRP A 150 -8.87 -12.25 -11.03
C TRP A 150 -9.70 -11.09 -11.60
N ALA A 151 -9.14 -10.30 -12.52
CA ALA A 151 -9.88 -9.20 -13.18
C ALA A 151 -11.13 -9.66 -13.96
N LYS A 152 -11.26 -10.96 -14.22
CA LYS A 152 -12.42 -11.55 -14.92
C LYS A 152 -13.55 -12.05 -14.02
N THR A 153 -13.36 -12.16 -12.71
CA THR A 153 -14.31 -12.86 -11.82
C THR A 153 -15.10 -11.92 -10.90
N ARG A 154 -14.84 -10.60 -10.92
CA ARG A 154 -15.52 -9.61 -10.07
C ARG A 154 -17.04 -9.49 -10.27
N SER A 155 -17.59 -10.07 -11.34
CA SER A 155 -19.04 -9.96 -11.64
C SER A 155 -19.92 -11.04 -11.03
N ALA A 156 -19.40 -12.04 -10.33
CA ALA A 156 -20.20 -13.22 -10.10
C ALA A 156 -20.63 -13.52 -8.65
N ASN A 157 -19.90 -13.20 -7.59
CA ASN A 157 -20.23 -13.78 -6.28
C ASN A 157 -19.79 -12.99 -5.02
N LEU A 158 -20.05 -11.72 -4.90
CA LEU A 158 -20.04 -11.06 -3.60
C LEU A 158 -21.48 -10.91 -3.09
N THR A 159 -21.89 -11.84 -2.24
CA THR A 159 -23.09 -11.64 -1.42
C THR A 159 -22.74 -10.69 -0.27
N PRO A 160 -23.53 -9.62 -0.02
CA PRO A 160 -23.23 -8.56 0.97
C PRO A 160 -23.29 -8.98 2.45
N ALA A 161 -23.36 -10.27 2.76
CA ALA A 161 -23.75 -10.75 4.10
C ALA A 161 -22.59 -10.92 5.12
N ASP A 162 -21.32 -10.78 4.74
CA ASP A 162 -20.20 -11.11 5.63
C ASP A 162 -19.27 -9.92 5.99
N SER A 163 -19.69 -8.69 5.74
CA SER A 163 -18.90 -7.53 6.14
C SER A 163 -19.08 -7.19 7.62
N ILE A 164 -18.38 -7.89 8.47
CA ILE A 164 -18.09 -7.42 9.82
C ILE A 164 -16.86 -6.50 9.69
N LYS A 165 -17.04 -5.21 10.00
CA LYS A 165 -15.93 -4.24 9.97
C LYS A 165 -14.82 -4.69 10.92
N GLY A 166 -13.59 -4.72 10.42
CA GLY A 166 -12.40 -5.10 11.15
C GLY A 166 -12.06 -4.17 12.32
N PRO A 167 -11.12 -4.59 13.19
CA PRO A 167 -10.61 -3.71 14.21
C PRO A 167 -9.91 -2.53 13.51
N ARG A 168 -10.17 -1.34 14.03
CA ARG A 168 -9.51 -0.13 13.57
C ARG A 168 -8.04 -0.21 13.94
N LEU A 169 -7.17 -0.12 12.95
CA LEU A 169 -5.76 0.15 13.13
C LEU A 169 -5.56 1.53 13.73
#